data_6d6494c61a415b8a34a9ee44cfe10311
#
_entry.id   6d6494c61a415b8a34a9ee44cfe10311
#
_cell.length_a   1.000
_cell.length_b   1.000
_cell.length_c   1.000
_cell.angle_alpha   90.00
_cell.angle_beta   90.00
_cell.angle_gamma   90.00
#
_symmetry.space_group_name_H-M   'P 1'
#
loop_
_entity.id
_entity.type
_entity.pdbx_description
1 polymer ?
#
loop_
_entity_poly.entity_id
_entity_poly.type
_entity_poly.pdbx_seq_one_letter_code
_entity_poly.pdbx_strand_id
1 'polypeptide(L)'
;PMAVYHETFTLEDFTSRLPELWARNESMMFYTFPFDNLITVEFRKYNPGATGSPARHVWKLRNFMWGTAGPMFCHELTETISNPTILYKAVDEFNALWRFKLTHLIKSDNTIATDQIIHYPPVSGSSRYTFSLWAFPEERYAEVLPAYFKFSKDYYQQKGYRSNMLSVGYRILKDQESLLSYSYDGNVMTVDPVSTGDGAWKPFLTAYNEFCSNLGGSVLLNQTWGVTRAYAQKAMGDRLKQFAAARKQYDPNNRLLNAYFQDLLTD
;
A
#
# COMPACT_ATOMS: atom_id res chain seq x y z
N PRO A 1 -8.18 22.62 -2.68
CA PRO A 1 -8.42 22.05 -1.35
C PRO A 1 -9.18 20.74 -1.43
N MET A 2 -8.99 19.87 -0.44
CA MET A 2 -9.69 18.58 -0.36
C MET A 2 -10.33 18.44 1.01
N ALA A 3 -11.56 17.97 1.04
CA ALA A 3 -12.17 17.46 2.26
C ALA A 3 -11.68 16.02 2.47
N VAL A 4 -11.33 15.68 3.70
CA VAL A 4 -10.84 14.36 4.07
C VAL A 4 -11.53 13.88 5.34
N TYR A 5 -11.96 12.64 5.35
CA TYR A 5 -12.55 11.99 6.52
C TYR A 5 -12.23 10.50 6.54
N HIS A 6 -12.43 9.86 7.69
CA HIS A 6 -12.14 8.45 7.88
C HIS A 6 -13.36 7.69 8.40
N GLU A 7 -13.57 6.50 7.85
CA GLU A 7 -14.54 5.52 8.35
C GLU A 7 -13.84 4.19 8.63
N THR A 8 -14.21 3.51 9.70
CA THR A 8 -13.68 2.18 10.03
C THR A 8 -14.77 1.13 9.86
N PHE A 9 -14.40 0.06 9.19
CA PHE A 9 -15.26 -1.08 8.86
C PHE A 9 -14.66 -2.38 9.40
N THR A 10 -15.50 -3.36 9.68
CA THR A 10 -15.04 -4.76 9.75
C THR A 10 -14.68 -5.24 8.36
N LEU A 11 -13.92 -6.34 8.27
CA LEU A 11 -13.59 -6.95 6.97
C LEU A 11 -14.87 -7.31 6.19
N GLU A 12 -15.86 -7.88 6.86
CA GLU A 12 -17.14 -8.28 6.26
C GLU A 12 -17.93 -7.06 5.76
N ASP A 13 -18.09 -6.03 6.60
CA ASP A 13 -18.78 -4.80 6.20
C ASP A 13 -18.11 -4.11 5.03
N PHE A 14 -16.77 -4.01 5.05
CA PHE A 14 -16.03 -3.38 3.98
C PHE A 14 -16.23 -4.10 2.65
N THR A 15 -16.04 -5.42 2.64
CA THR A 15 -16.14 -6.22 1.42
C THR A 15 -17.56 -6.27 0.84
N SER A 16 -18.58 -6.34 1.69
CA SER A 16 -19.98 -6.35 1.26
C SER A 16 -20.46 -4.99 0.71
N ARG A 17 -19.87 -3.90 1.19
CA ARG A 17 -20.25 -2.52 0.81
C ARG A 17 -19.37 -1.90 -0.27
N LEU A 18 -18.41 -2.63 -0.84
CA LEU A 18 -17.52 -2.09 -1.87
C LEU A 18 -18.27 -1.37 -3.01
N PRO A 19 -19.35 -1.92 -3.60
CA PRO A 19 -20.09 -1.23 -4.65
C PRO A 19 -20.69 0.13 -4.20
N GLU A 20 -21.20 0.21 -2.98
CA GLU A 20 -21.69 1.46 -2.39
C GLU A 20 -20.54 2.46 -2.20
N LEU A 21 -19.40 2.01 -1.69
CA LEU A 21 -18.23 2.86 -1.44
C LEU A 21 -17.67 3.41 -2.76
N TRP A 22 -17.62 2.60 -3.82
CA TRP A 22 -17.20 3.06 -5.14
C TRP A 22 -18.16 4.08 -5.75
N ALA A 23 -19.47 3.91 -5.51
CA ALA A 23 -20.50 4.82 -6.02
C ALA A 23 -20.43 6.23 -5.41
N ARG A 24 -19.76 6.41 -4.25
CA ARG A 24 -19.51 7.74 -3.67
C ARG A 24 -18.66 8.64 -4.58
N ASN A 25 -17.93 8.06 -5.53
CA ASN A 25 -17.02 8.77 -6.44
C ASN A 25 -15.98 9.64 -5.70
N GLU A 26 -15.49 9.15 -4.58
CA GLU A 26 -14.46 9.76 -3.76
C GLU A 26 -13.16 8.96 -3.88
N SER A 27 -12.03 9.64 -3.77
CA SER A 27 -10.73 8.97 -3.72
C SER A 27 -10.63 8.15 -2.43
N MET A 28 -10.18 6.91 -2.53
CA MET A 28 -10.06 5.97 -1.42
C MET A 28 -8.60 5.56 -1.23
N MET A 29 -8.08 5.85 -0.05
CA MET A 29 -6.91 5.19 0.52
C MET A 29 -7.38 4.47 1.79
N PHE A 30 -6.84 3.31 2.09
CA PHE A 30 -7.25 2.61 3.29
C PHE A 30 -6.09 1.93 3.99
N TYR A 31 -6.27 1.76 5.29
CA TYR A 31 -5.35 1.07 6.19
C TYR A 31 -5.96 -0.26 6.57
N THR A 32 -5.21 -1.35 6.44
CA THR A 32 -5.69 -2.69 6.77
C THR A 32 -5.03 -3.20 8.04
N PHE A 33 -5.84 -3.82 8.89
CA PHE A 33 -5.46 -4.41 10.17
C PHE A 33 -5.85 -5.89 10.17
N PRO A 34 -5.06 -6.77 9.53
CA PRO A 34 -5.45 -8.17 9.34
C PRO A 34 -5.74 -8.91 10.64
N PHE A 35 -5.03 -8.59 11.72
CA PHE A 35 -5.15 -9.26 13.01
C PHE A 35 -6.35 -8.80 13.83
N ASP A 36 -6.87 -7.60 13.56
CA ASP A 36 -8.10 -7.04 14.14
C ASP A 36 -9.34 -7.30 13.28
N ASN A 37 -9.18 -7.77 12.03
CA ASN A 37 -10.22 -7.83 10.99
C ASN A 37 -10.87 -6.46 10.71
N LEU A 38 -10.08 -5.39 10.70
CA LEU A 38 -10.55 -4.03 10.50
C LEU A 38 -9.88 -3.36 9.31
N ILE A 39 -10.61 -2.44 8.70
CA ILE A 39 -10.14 -1.55 7.64
C ILE A 39 -10.56 -0.12 8.00
N THR A 40 -9.63 0.83 7.95
CA THR A 40 -9.95 2.25 8.08
C THR A 40 -9.75 2.92 6.74
N VAL A 41 -10.81 3.43 6.15
CA VAL A 41 -10.79 4.11 4.85
C VAL A 41 -10.65 5.61 5.05
N GLU A 42 -9.69 6.20 4.36
CA GLU A 42 -9.53 7.63 4.19
C GLU A 42 -10.19 8.04 2.88
N PHE A 43 -11.34 8.70 2.97
CA PHE A 43 -12.02 9.28 1.83
C PHE A 43 -11.56 10.70 1.58
N ARG A 44 -11.34 11.02 0.31
CA ARG A 44 -10.92 12.35 -0.12
C ARG A 44 -11.84 12.85 -1.22
N LYS A 45 -12.36 14.06 -1.03
CA LYS A 45 -13.22 14.73 -1.99
C LYS A 45 -12.66 16.10 -2.34
N TYR A 46 -12.63 16.41 -3.63
CA TYR A 46 -12.20 17.73 -4.08
C TYR A 46 -13.25 18.78 -3.65
N ASN A 47 -12.79 19.84 -2.99
CA ASN A 47 -13.65 20.90 -2.48
C ASN A 47 -13.09 22.30 -2.87
N PRO A 48 -13.39 22.79 -4.08
CA PRO A 48 -12.77 23.99 -4.64
C PRO A 48 -13.15 25.28 -3.88
N GLY A 49 -14.25 25.29 -3.13
CA GLY A 49 -14.73 26.46 -2.39
C GLY A 49 -14.18 26.60 -0.96
N ALA A 50 -13.39 25.65 -0.50
CA ALA A 50 -12.92 25.66 0.88
C ALA A 50 -11.73 26.60 1.10
N THR A 51 -11.82 27.45 2.09
CA THR A 51 -10.73 28.31 2.57
C THR A 51 -10.12 27.73 3.84
N GLY A 52 -8.80 27.80 3.91
CA GLY A 52 -7.88 27.32 4.94
C GLY A 52 -8.45 26.79 6.25
N SER A 53 -8.18 25.54 6.51
CA SER A 53 -8.69 24.81 7.67
C SER A 53 -7.66 24.76 8.82
N PRO A 54 -8.11 24.74 10.10
CA PRO A 54 -7.28 24.37 11.26
C PRO A 54 -6.66 22.97 11.14
N ALA A 55 -7.20 22.10 10.29
CA ALA A 55 -6.68 20.78 9.98
C ALA A 55 -5.22 20.74 9.51
N ARG A 56 -4.66 21.87 9.04
CA ARG A 56 -3.27 21.93 8.60
C ARG A 56 -2.28 21.43 9.65
N HIS A 57 -2.49 21.73 10.92
CA HIS A 57 -1.59 21.26 12.00
C HIS A 57 -1.77 19.78 12.27
N VAL A 58 -2.98 19.28 12.21
CA VAL A 58 -3.29 17.84 12.36
C VAL A 58 -2.65 17.04 11.23
N TRP A 59 -2.68 17.54 10.00
CA TRP A 59 -2.02 16.89 8.86
C TRP A 59 -0.50 16.89 8.95
N LYS A 60 0.10 17.95 9.46
CA LYS A 60 1.55 17.98 9.76
C LYS A 60 1.90 16.91 10.80
N LEU A 61 1.09 16.78 11.85
CA LEU A 61 1.28 15.74 12.85
C LEU A 61 1.11 14.34 12.23
N ARG A 62 0.07 14.12 11.40
CA ARG A 62 -0.12 12.86 10.68
C ARG A 62 1.08 12.52 9.81
N ASN A 63 1.57 13.47 9.01
CA ASN A 63 2.72 13.26 8.14
C ASN A 63 4.00 12.98 8.91
N PHE A 64 4.23 13.66 10.04
CA PHE A 64 5.36 13.38 10.94
C PHE A 64 5.26 11.98 11.56
N MET A 65 4.08 11.61 12.04
CA MET A 65 3.85 10.29 12.62
C MET A 65 4.05 9.17 11.60
N TRP A 66 3.53 9.36 10.36
CA TRP A 66 3.67 8.38 9.30
C TRP A 66 5.10 8.31 8.73
N GLY A 67 5.72 9.45 8.47
CA GLY A 67 7.01 9.53 7.79
C GLY A 67 8.22 9.44 8.73
N THR A 68 8.05 9.58 10.04
CA THR A 68 9.18 9.63 10.98
C THR A 68 8.90 8.84 12.26
N ALA A 69 7.98 9.29 13.12
CA ALA A 69 7.82 8.74 14.46
C ALA A 69 7.32 7.30 14.45
N GLY A 70 6.36 6.96 13.58
CA GLY A 70 5.83 5.60 13.47
C GLY A 70 6.88 4.58 13.01
N PRO A 71 7.57 4.82 11.88
CA PRO A 71 8.67 3.94 11.46
C PRO A 71 9.77 3.80 12.49
N MET A 72 10.22 4.90 13.11
CA MET A 72 11.22 4.85 14.20
C MET A 72 10.74 3.98 15.36
N PHE A 73 9.52 4.19 15.83
CA PHE A 73 8.95 3.41 16.92
C PHE A 73 8.87 1.93 16.58
N CYS A 74 8.36 1.57 15.41
CA CYS A 74 8.25 0.18 14.97
C CYS A 74 9.64 -0.47 14.76
N HIS A 75 10.62 0.29 14.27
CA HIS A 75 11.99 -0.17 14.15
C HIS A 75 12.61 -0.47 15.51
N GLU A 76 12.54 0.46 16.46
CA GLU A 76 13.08 0.28 17.82
C GLU A 76 12.41 -0.88 18.56
N LEU A 77 11.10 -1.07 18.40
CA LEU A 77 10.41 -2.24 18.94
C LEU A 77 10.98 -3.54 18.38
N THR A 78 11.23 -3.59 17.06
CA THR A 78 11.75 -4.78 16.39
C THR A 78 13.18 -5.09 16.81
N GLU A 79 14.03 -4.08 17.03
CA GLU A 79 15.42 -4.25 17.47
C GLU A 79 15.52 -4.62 18.96
N THR A 80 14.58 -4.19 19.79
CA THR A 80 14.66 -4.37 21.26
C THR A 80 13.87 -5.56 21.79
N ILE A 81 12.79 -5.96 21.13
CA ILE A 81 11.89 -7.02 21.60
C ILE A 81 12.08 -8.28 20.75
N SER A 82 12.83 -9.24 21.29
CA SER A 82 13.08 -10.53 20.62
C SER A 82 11.90 -11.51 20.65
N ASN A 83 10.94 -11.34 21.58
CA ASN A 83 9.77 -12.20 21.66
C ASN A 83 8.66 -11.73 20.70
N PRO A 84 8.32 -12.49 19.63
CA PRO A 84 7.35 -12.05 18.64
C PRO A 84 5.97 -11.73 19.19
N THR A 85 5.52 -12.46 20.21
CA THR A 85 4.19 -12.23 20.83
C THR A 85 4.14 -10.88 21.51
N ILE A 86 5.19 -10.51 22.26
CA ILE A 86 5.28 -9.22 22.95
C ILE A 86 5.46 -8.09 21.92
N LEU A 87 6.36 -8.27 20.96
CA LEU A 87 6.61 -7.32 19.89
C LEU A 87 5.32 -6.95 19.15
N TYR A 88 4.62 -7.95 18.64
CA TYR A 88 3.44 -7.68 17.82
C TYR A 88 2.24 -7.23 18.62
N LYS A 89 2.15 -7.57 19.91
CA LYS A 89 1.17 -6.94 20.78
C LYS A 89 1.42 -5.44 20.93
N ALA A 90 2.67 -5.01 21.11
CA ALA A 90 3.01 -3.59 21.16
C ALA A 90 2.73 -2.86 19.83
N VAL A 91 2.99 -3.52 18.70
CA VAL A 91 2.64 -3.01 17.36
C VAL A 91 1.11 -2.86 17.20
N ASP A 92 0.33 -3.83 17.67
CA ASP A 92 -1.14 -3.77 17.60
C ASP A 92 -1.72 -2.63 18.46
N GLU A 93 -1.22 -2.44 19.67
CA GLU A 93 -1.63 -1.32 20.53
C GLU A 93 -1.29 0.03 19.88
N PHE A 94 -0.12 0.15 19.27
CA PHE A 94 0.27 1.34 18.53
C PHE A 94 -0.66 1.58 17.33
N ASN A 95 -0.98 0.54 16.57
CA ASN A 95 -1.88 0.62 15.42
C ASN A 95 -3.31 0.98 15.86
N ALA A 96 -3.79 0.45 16.98
CA ALA A 96 -5.10 0.79 17.55
C ALA A 96 -5.15 2.27 17.97
N LEU A 97 -4.11 2.77 18.63
CA LEU A 97 -3.99 4.20 18.96
C LEU A 97 -3.97 5.07 17.70
N TRP A 98 -3.23 4.64 16.67
CA TRP A 98 -3.15 5.36 15.40
C TRP A 98 -4.51 5.42 14.70
N ARG A 99 -5.22 4.30 14.60
CA ARG A 99 -6.59 4.22 14.07
C ARG A 99 -7.54 5.15 14.82
N PHE A 100 -7.50 5.14 16.15
CA PHE A 100 -8.29 6.05 16.96
C PHE A 100 -8.00 7.52 16.63
N LYS A 101 -6.73 7.91 16.51
CA LYS A 101 -6.34 9.28 16.16
C LYS A 101 -6.82 9.68 14.77
N LEU A 102 -6.68 8.82 13.77
CA LEU A 102 -7.15 9.08 12.41
C LEU A 102 -8.66 9.37 12.40
N THR A 103 -9.45 8.50 13.02
CA THR A 103 -10.92 8.59 12.97
C THR A 103 -11.49 9.75 13.79
N HIS A 104 -10.80 10.19 14.85
CA HIS A 104 -11.32 11.22 15.76
C HIS A 104 -10.72 12.61 15.55
N LEU A 105 -9.49 12.72 15.02
CA LEU A 105 -8.83 14.00 14.82
C LEU A 105 -9.06 14.58 13.42
N ILE A 106 -9.23 13.74 12.41
CA ILE A 106 -9.44 14.16 11.03
C ILE A 106 -10.91 13.94 10.67
N LYS A 107 -11.65 15.03 10.69
CA LYS A 107 -13.11 15.03 10.48
C LYS A 107 -13.48 15.39 9.04
N SER A 108 -14.70 15.07 8.65
CA SER A 108 -15.23 15.27 7.29
C SER A 108 -15.25 16.74 6.81
N ASP A 109 -15.37 17.69 7.72
CA ASP A 109 -15.35 19.14 7.42
C ASP A 109 -13.94 19.73 7.30
N ASN A 110 -12.92 18.95 7.58
CA ASN A 110 -11.53 19.38 7.44
C ASN A 110 -11.13 19.42 5.97
N THR A 111 -10.62 20.57 5.55
CA THR A 111 -10.08 20.79 4.20
C THR A 111 -8.61 21.11 4.27
N ILE A 112 -7.86 20.60 3.32
CA ILE A 112 -6.43 20.86 3.18
C ILE A 112 -6.08 21.11 1.71
N ALA A 113 -4.99 21.79 1.45
CA ALA A 113 -4.44 21.90 0.11
C ALA A 113 -3.93 20.53 -0.34
N THR A 114 -4.03 20.23 -1.63
CA THR A 114 -3.66 18.93 -2.22
C THR A 114 -2.18 18.59 -1.96
N ASP A 115 -1.30 19.58 -2.00
CA ASP A 115 0.14 19.47 -1.71
C ASP A 115 0.47 19.16 -0.25
N GLN A 116 -0.50 19.28 0.66
CA GLN A 116 -0.34 18.98 2.09
C GLN A 116 -0.76 17.56 2.47
N ILE A 117 -1.42 16.83 1.57
CA ILE A 117 -1.95 15.48 1.88
C ILE A 117 -0.81 14.49 2.02
N ILE A 118 0.13 14.51 1.09
CA ILE A 118 1.31 13.65 1.11
C ILE A 118 2.55 14.55 1.06
N HIS A 119 3.07 14.83 2.22
CA HIS A 119 4.30 15.59 2.36
C HIS A 119 5.15 14.95 3.44
N TYR A 120 6.01 14.03 2.99
CA TYR A 120 6.88 13.29 3.91
C TYR A 120 8.15 14.10 4.21
N PRO A 121 8.56 14.16 5.49
CA PRO A 121 9.87 14.70 5.82
C PRO A 121 10.98 13.82 5.24
N PRO A 122 12.19 14.36 5.07
CA PRO A 122 13.35 13.58 4.65
C PRO A 122 13.54 12.35 5.53
N VAL A 123 13.73 11.19 4.92
CA VAL A 123 13.91 9.92 5.64
C VAL A 123 15.34 9.83 6.16
N SER A 124 15.52 9.54 7.44
CA SER A 124 16.79 9.21 8.06
C SER A 124 16.89 7.71 8.39
N GLY A 125 18.07 7.22 8.76
CA GLY A 125 18.35 5.79 8.94
C GLY A 125 17.27 4.99 9.68
N SER A 126 16.87 5.42 10.88
CA SER A 126 15.88 4.74 11.73
C SER A 126 14.42 5.01 11.35
N SER A 127 14.13 5.97 10.47
CA SER A 127 12.76 6.27 10.01
C SER A 127 12.44 5.66 8.63
N ARG A 128 13.25 4.71 8.17
CA ARG A 128 13.00 4.02 6.91
C ARG A 128 11.82 3.09 7.01
N TYR A 129 11.07 3.04 5.92
CA TYR A 129 10.06 2.01 5.71
C TYR A 129 9.95 1.70 4.20
N THR A 130 9.40 0.55 3.89
CA THR A 130 9.27 0.05 2.53
C THR A 130 7.92 -0.64 2.33
N PHE A 131 7.46 -0.66 1.09
CA PHE A 131 6.22 -1.29 0.68
C PHE A 131 6.50 -2.46 -0.26
N SER A 132 5.46 -3.28 -0.46
CA SER A 132 5.32 -4.14 -1.63
C SER A 132 3.91 -3.99 -2.16
N LEU A 133 3.74 -3.52 -3.39
CA LEU A 133 2.45 -3.12 -3.93
C LEU A 133 2.00 -4.05 -5.04
N TRP A 134 0.87 -4.73 -4.79
CA TRP A 134 0.14 -5.52 -5.76
C TRP A 134 -1.29 -5.02 -5.89
N ALA A 135 -1.80 -4.98 -7.12
CA ALA A 135 -3.12 -4.50 -7.47
C ALA A 135 -3.97 -5.64 -8.05
N PHE A 136 -5.26 -5.59 -7.79
CA PHE A 136 -6.24 -6.57 -8.23
C PHE A 136 -7.45 -5.87 -8.82
N PRO A 137 -8.14 -6.47 -9.83
CA PRO A 137 -9.38 -5.92 -10.35
C PRO A 137 -10.36 -5.59 -9.22
N GLU A 138 -10.96 -4.39 -9.26
CA GLU A 138 -11.81 -3.94 -8.13
C GLU A 138 -13.00 -4.88 -7.89
N GLU A 139 -13.55 -5.49 -8.92
CA GLU A 139 -14.66 -6.45 -8.84
C GLU A 139 -14.29 -7.75 -8.10
N ARG A 140 -13.00 -8.10 -8.03
CA ARG A 140 -12.50 -9.26 -7.29
C ARG A 140 -12.03 -8.93 -5.88
N TYR A 141 -12.05 -7.68 -5.50
CA TYR A 141 -11.39 -7.26 -4.26
C TYR A 141 -12.10 -7.80 -2.99
N ALA A 142 -13.40 -8.05 -3.08
CA ALA A 142 -14.16 -8.72 -2.01
C ALA A 142 -13.66 -10.15 -1.72
N GLU A 143 -13.03 -10.81 -2.70
CA GLU A 143 -12.38 -12.12 -2.55
C GLU A 143 -10.92 -11.98 -2.11
N VAL A 144 -10.20 -11.02 -2.67
CA VAL A 144 -8.76 -10.84 -2.47
C VAL A 144 -8.42 -10.39 -1.05
N LEU A 145 -9.16 -9.43 -0.49
CA LEU A 145 -8.82 -8.88 0.81
C LEU A 145 -8.95 -9.88 1.97
N PRO A 146 -10.02 -10.70 2.05
CA PRO A 146 -10.09 -11.79 3.03
C PRO A 146 -8.97 -12.83 2.86
N ALA A 147 -8.61 -13.16 1.60
CA ALA A 147 -7.50 -14.07 1.32
C ALA A 147 -6.16 -13.49 1.82
N TYR A 148 -5.91 -12.18 1.65
CA TYR A 148 -4.73 -11.52 2.20
C TYR A 148 -4.72 -11.52 3.74
N PHE A 149 -5.86 -11.27 4.39
CA PHE A 149 -5.95 -11.33 5.84
C PHE A 149 -5.63 -12.73 6.37
N LYS A 150 -6.15 -13.74 5.68
CA LYS A 150 -5.82 -15.15 5.98
C LYS A 150 -4.34 -15.44 5.77
N PHE A 151 -3.77 -15.06 4.62
CA PHE A 151 -2.35 -15.21 4.32
C PHE A 151 -1.47 -14.59 5.43
N SER A 152 -1.77 -13.37 5.86
CA SER A 152 -1.02 -12.68 6.90
C SER A 152 -1.02 -13.44 8.23
N LYS A 153 -2.18 -13.98 8.62
CA LYS A 153 -2.34 -14.78 9.85
C LYS A 153 -1.63 -16.12 9.76
N ASP A 154 -1.82 -16.83 8.64
CA ASP A 154 -1.19 -18.14 8.40
C ASP A 154 0.35 -18.01 8.37
N TYR A 155 0.86 -16.98 7.70
CA TYR A 155 2.31 -16.72 7.66
C TYR A 155 2.86 -16.45 9.06
N TYR A 156 2.17 -15.64 9.86
CA TYR A 156 2.56 -15.39 11.24
C TYR A 156 2.56 -16.67 12.09
N GLN A 157 1.53 -17.50 11.97
CA GLN A 157 1.47 -18.79 12.69
C GLN A 157 2.62 -19.74 12.31
N GLN A 158 3.01 -19.76 11.03
CA GLN A 158 4.03 -20.66 10.52
C GLN A 158 5.46 -20.15 10.73
N LYS A 159 5.67 -18.85 10.64
CA LYS A 159 7.00 -18.23 10.60
C LYS A 159 7.30 -17.29 11.77
N GLY A 160 6.32 -17.00 12.63
CA GLY A 160 6.46 -16.04 13.71
C GLY A 160 6.69 -14.59 13.28
N TYR A 161 6.45 -14.30 11.97
CA TYR A 161 6.70 -13.00 11.38
C TYR A 161 5.44 -12.42 10.74
N ARG A 162 5.24 -11.12 10.90
CA ARG A 162 4.31 -10.29 10.14
C ARG A 162 4.88 -8.89 9.95
N SER A 163 4.34 -8.15 9.00
CA SER A 163 4.64 -6.74 8.80
C SER A 163 4.51 -5.96 10.13
N ASN A 164 5.54 -5.18 10.48
CA ASN A 164 5.61 -4.43 11.73
C ASN A 164 5.03 -3.01 11.63
N MET A 165 4.47 -2.66 10.48
CA MET A 165 3.71 -1.43 10.27
C MET A 165 2.33 -1.77 9.71
N LEU A 166 1.39 -0.84 9.81
CA LEU A 166 0.06 -1.00 9.22
C LEU A 166 0.17 -1.06 7.68
N SER A 167 -0.54 -2.02 7.09
CA SER A 167 -0.63 -2.14 5.64
C SER A 167 -1.56 -1.09 5.06
N VAL A 168 -1.30 -0.67 3.85
CA VAL A 168 -2.13 0.31 3.13
C VAL A 168 -2.75 -0.30 1.88
N GLY A 169 -3.69 0.42 1.29
CA GLY A 169 -4.25 0.09 -0.01
C GLY A 169 -4.89 1.31 -0.64
N TYR A 170 -5.10 1.23 -1.94
CA TYR A 170 -5.65 2.32 -2.74
C TYR A 170 -6.67 1.77 -3.73
N ARG A 171 -7.69 2.55 -4.03
CA ARG A 171 -8.47 2.39 -5.25
C ARG A 171 -7.85 3.25 -6.33
N ILE A 172 -7.46 2.63 -7.44
CA ILE A 172 -6.82 3.28 -8.58
C ILE A 172 -7.70 3.08 -9.81
N LEU A 173 -8.01 4.17 -10.49
CA LEU A 173 -8.79 4.11 -11.72
C LEU A 173 -7.94 3.59 -12.87
N LYS A 174 -8.61 3.06 -13.89
CA LYS A 174 -7.99 2.57 -15.12
C LYS A 174 -7.09 3.63 -15.73
N ASP A 175 -5.86 3.25 -16.06
CA ASP A 175 -4.86 4.08 -16.72
C ASP A 175 -4.17 3.31 -17.85
N GLN A 176 -4.33 3.76 -19.09
CA GLN A 176 -3.72 3.18 -20.31
C GLN A 176 -2.63 4.06 -20.94
N GLU A 177 -2.23 5.14 -20.28
CA GLU A 177 -1.16 6.02 -20.75
C GLU A 177 0.22 5.33 -20.72
N SER A 178 0.39 4.34 -19.83
CA SER A 178 1.62 3.53 -19.73
C SER A 178 1.34 2.06 -19.96
N LEU A 179 2.12 1.41 -20.85
CA LEU A 179 2.08 -0.04 -21.07
C LEU A 179 2.34 -0.85 -19.78
N LEU A 180 3.12 -0.30 -18.85
CA LEU A 180 3.46 -0.95 -17.60
C LEU A 180 2.56 -0.51 -16.43
N SER A 181 1.46 0.20 -16.71
CA SER A 181 0.46 0.51 -15.70
C SER A 181 -0.14 -0.76 -15.10
N TYR A 182 -0.19 -0.84 -13.78
CA TYR A 182 -0.81 -1.94 -13.05
C TYR A 182 -2.35 -1.87 -13.04
N SER A 183 -2.92 -0.73 -13.46
CA SER A 183 -4.37 -0.53 -13.68
C SER A 183 -4.76 -0.44 -15.17
N TYR A 184 -3.92 -1.00 -16.06
CA TYR A 184 -4.12 -0.90 -17.51
C TYR A 184 -5.43 -1.51 -17.99
N ASP A 185 -5.81 -2.66 -17.45
CA ASP A 185 -6.97 -3.44 -17.92
C ASP A 185 -8.29 -2.97 -17.31
N GLY A 186 -8.25 -2.29 -16.16
CA GLY A 186 -9.44 -1.82 -15.44
C GLY A 186 -9.10 -1.07 -14.16
N ASN A 187 -10.13 -0.66 -13.43
CA ASN A 187 -9.95 -0.16 -12.08
C ASN A 187 -9.40 -1.25 -11.18
N VAL A 188 -8.53 -0.89 -10.26
CA VAL A 188 -7.92 -1.84 -9.34
C VAL A 188 -7.98 -1.33 -7.90
N MET A 189 -7.86 -2.28 -6.98
CA MET A 189 -7.57 -2.00 -5.57
C MET A 189 -6.29 -2.71 -5.16
N THR A 190 -5.48 -2.06 -4.33
CA THR A 190 -4.16 -2.55 -3.96
C THR A 190 -4.14 -3.16 -2.56
N VAL A 191 -3.16 -4.02 -2.32
CA VAL A 191 -2.80 -4.52 -0.99
C VAL A 191 -1.30 -4.32 -0.81
N ASP A 192 -0.92 -3.50 0.17
CA ASP A 192 0.46 -3.02 0.30
C ASP A 192 0.94 -3.22 1.74
N PRO A 193 1.53 -4.39 2.08
CA PRO A 193 2.20 -4.54 3.37
C PRO A 193 3.36 -3.56 3.49
N VAL A 194 3.53 -3.01 4.68
CA VAL A 194 4.55 -1.99 5.00
C VAL A 194 5.42 -2.47 6.14
N SER A 195 6.73 -2.33 6.01
CA SER A 195 7.68 -2.71 7.05
C SER A 195 8.85 -1.74 7.12
N THR A 196 9.48 -1.66 8.29
CA THR A 196 10.77 -0.98 8.47
C THR A 196 11.93 -1.70 7.81
N GLY A 197 11.69 -2.91 7.25
CA GLY A 197 12.66 -3.63 6.44
C GLY A 197 13.62 -4.51 7.23
N ASP A 198 13.16 -5.05 8.37
CA ASP A 198 13.94 -5.99 9.17
C ASP A 198 14.31 -7.28 8.44
N GLY A 199 15.15 -8.13 9.04
CA GLY A 199 15.74 -9.31 8.39
C GLY A 199 14.72 -10.34 7.88
N ALA A 200 13.53 -10.44 8.46
CA ALA A 200 12.48 -11.38 8.05
C ALA A 200 11.56 -10.81 6.95
N TRP A 201 11.69 -9.53 6.61
CA TRP A 201 10.91 -8.87 5.58
C TRP A 201 11.09 -9.48 4.19
N LYS A 202 12.31 -9.76 3.76
CA LYS A 202 12.57 -10.34 2.43
C LYS A 202 11.96 -11.74 2.24
N PRO A 203 12.10 -12.69 3.19
CA PRO A 203 11.38 -13.96 3.14
C PRO A 203 9.86 -13.79 3.09
N PHE A 204 9.30 -12.83 3.84
CA PHE A 204 7.88 -12.50 3.77
C PHE A 204 7.50 -12.01 2.37
N LEU A 205 8.27 -11.10 1.78
CA LEU A 205 8.00 -10.58 0.44
C LEU A 205 8.06 -11.67 -0.64
N THR A 206 8.95 -12.65 -0.51
CA THR A 206 9.01 -13.79 -1.43
C THR A 206 7.68 -14.57 -1.40
N ALA A 207 7.19 -14.93 -0.22
CA ALA A 207 5.91 -15.64 -0.07
C ALA A 207 4.72 -14.74 -0.49
N TYR A 208 4.77 -13.46 -0.20
CA TYR A 208 3.74 -12.50 -0.56
C TYR A 208 3.64 -12.29 -2.08
N ASN A 209 4.77 -12.17 -2.79
CA ASN A 209 4.79 -12.07 -4.25
C ASN A 209 4.19 -13.31 -4.91
N GLU A 210 4.53 -14.51 -4.42
CA GLU A 210 3.95 -15.77 -4.89
C GLU A 210 2.44 -15.80 -4.66
N PHE A 211 1.99 -15.46 -3.45
CA PHE A 211 0.57 -15.37 -3.11
C PHE A 211 -0.17 -14.41 -4.05
N CYS A 212 0.32 -13.18 -4.23
CA CYS A 212 -0.32 -12.19 -5.09
C CYS A 212 -0.33 -12.59 -6.57
N SER A 213 0.77 -13.13 -7.06
CA SER A 213 0.86 -13.65 -8.43
C SER A 213 -0.11 -14.81 -8.67
N ASN A 214 -0.29 -15.70 -7.69
CA ASN A 214 -1.23 -16.82 -7.80
C ASN A 214 -2.70 -16.36 -7.80
N LEU A 215 -3.01 -15.24 -7.16
CA LEU A 215 -4.32 -14.60 -7.24
C LEU A 215 -4.54 -13.78 -8.51
N GLY A 216 -3.55 -13.72 -9.42
CA GLY A 216 -3.67 -12.95 -10.67
C GLY A 216 -3.51 -11.45 -10.48
N GLY A 217 -2.74 -11.02 -9.48
CA GLY A 217 -2.45 -9.61 -9.23
C GLY A 217 -1.53 -8.99 -10.29
N SER A 218 -1.66 -7.69 -10.48
CA SER A 218 -0.72 -6.84 -11.22
C SER A 218 0.24 -6.15 -10.27
N VAL A 219 1.50 -6.00 -10.68
CA VAL A 219 2.57 -5.52 -9.80
C VAL A 219 3.02 -4.10 -10.15
N LEU A 220 3.27 -3.27 -9.14
CA LEU A 220 3.92 -1.97 -9.31
C LEU A 220 5.44 -2.15 -9.26
N LEU A 221 6.07 -2.09 -10.42
CA LEU A 221 7.48 -2.48 -10.61
C LEU A 221 8.49 -1.66 -9.78
N ASN A 222 8.20 -0.40 -9.51
CA ASN A 222 9.13 0.49 -8.79
C ASN A 222 9.02 0.41 -7.26
N GLN A 223 8.01 -0.29 -6.72
CA GLN A 223 7.80 -0.40 -5.26
C GLN A 223 7.71 -1.85 -4.77
N THR A 224 7.88 -2.82 -5.65
CA THR A 224 7.78 -4.23 -5.27
C THR A 224 9.14 -4.91 -5.42
N TRP A 225 9.72 -5.28 -4.29
CA TRP A 225 10.99 -6.00 -4.26
C TRP A 225 10.84 -7.46 -4.68
N GLY A 226 11.84 -8.00 -5.37
CA GLY A 226 11.88 -9.42 -5.71
C GLY A 226 10.92 -9.83 -6.83
N VAL A 227 10.47 -8.88 -7.65
CA VAL A 227 9.71 -9.18 -8.87
C VAL A 227 10.61 -9.91 -9.85
N THR A 228 10.22 -11.13 -10.19
CA THR A 228 10.87 -11.91 -11.24
C THR A 228 10.24 -11.64 -12.59
N ARG A 229 10.96 -11.98 -13.66
CA ARG A 229 10.43 -11.95 -15.01
C ARG A 229 9.12 -12.75 -15.15
N ALA A 230 9.05 -13.93 -14.52
CA ALA A 230 7.84 -14.76 -14.55
C ALA A 230 6.63 -14.04 -13.93
N TYR A 231 6.82 -13.33 -12.83
CA TYR A 231 5.76 -12.51 -12.23
C TYR A 231 5.36 -11.33 -13.13
N ALA A 232 6.34 -10.63 -13.69
CA ALA A 232 6.08 -9.52 -14.60
C ALA A 232 5.35 -9.98 -15.89
N GLN A 233 5.75 -11.09 -16.47
CA GLN A 233 5.09 -11.67 -17.65
C GLN A 233 3.66 -12.12 -17.33
N LYS A 234 3.43 -12.75 -16.18
CA LYS A 234 2.09 -13.16 -15.76
C LYS A 234 1.17 -11.97 -15.51
N ALA A 235 1.70 -10.88 -14.94
CA ALA A 235 0.94 -9.68 -14.62
C ALA A 235 0.64 -8.79 -15.84
N MET A 236 1.55 -8.72 -16.80
CA MET A 236 1.50 -7.74 -17.90
C MET A 236 1.33 -8.38 -19.29
N GLY A 237 1.60 -9.68 -19.42
CA GLY A 237 1.45 -10.41 -20.67
C GLY A 237 2.21 -9.76 -21.85
N ASP A 238 1.50 -9.59 -22.97
CA ASP A 238 2.10 -9.02 -24.19
C ASP A 238 2.48 -7.55 -24.08
N ARG A 239 1.95 -6.81 -23.08
CA ARG A 239 2.34 -5.41 -22.83
C ARG A 239 3.83 -5.30 -22.46
N LEU A 240 4.36 -6.29 -21.74
CA LEU A 240 5.80 -6.33 -21.41
C LEU A 240 6.66 -6.47 -22.68
N LYS A 241 6.23 -7.30 -23.63
CA LYS A 241 6.91 -7.45 -24.94
C LYS A 241 6.82 -6.18 -25.78
N GLN A 242 5.63 -5.55 -25.82
CA GLN A 242 5.43 -4.27 -26.50
C GLN A 242 6.32 -3.17 -25.92
N PHE A 243 6.42 -3.11 -24.60
CA PHE A 243 7.32 -2.18 -23.92
C PHE A 243 8.79 -2.45 -24.28
N ALA A 244 9.23 -3.71 -24.28
CA ALA A 244 10.58 -4.10 -24.66
C ALA A 244 10.92 -3.68 -26.10
N ALA A 245 9.98 -3.88 -27.05
CA ALA A 245 10.13 -3.49 -28.45
C ALA A 245 10.20 -1.97 -28.60
N ALA A 246 9.28 -1.23 -27.99
CA ALA A 246 9.27 0.23 -28.02
C ALA A 246 10.56 0.81 -27.41
N ARG A 247 10.97 0.30 -26.24
CA ARG A 247 12.24 0.69 -25.62
C ARG A 247 13.43 0.51 -26.57
N LYS A 248 13.52 -0.65 -27.24
CA LYS A 248 14.63 -0.94 -28.16
C LYS A 248 14.66 0.02 -29.36
N GLN A 249 13.49 0.48 -29.80
CA GLN A 249 13.39 1.47 -30.87
C GLN A 249 13.94 2.85 -30.43
N TYR A 250 13.63 3.30 -29.21
CA TYR A 250 14.06 4.61 -28.70
C TYR A 250 15.43 4.60 -28.03
N ASP A 251 15.88 3.45 -27.55
CA ASP A 251 17.19 3.26 -26.92
C ASP A 251 17.89 2.03 -27.51
N PRO A 252 18.30 2.05 -28.80
CA PRO A 252 18.93 0.89 -29.48
C PRO A 252 20.25 0.49 -28.86
N ASN A 253 20.94 1.41 -28.20
CA ASN A 253 22.24 1.19 -27.56
C ASN A 253 22.14 0.86 -26.06
N ASN A 254 20.94 0.63 -25.51
CA ASN A 254 20.71 0.28 -24.12
C ASN A 254 21.28 1.27 -23.09
N ARG A 255 21.37 2.55 -23.42
CA ARG A 255 21.93 3.60 -22.54
C ARG A 255 21.07 3.86 -21.29
N LEU A 256 19.76 3.60 -21.39
CA LEU A 256 18.77 3.78 -20.31
C LEU A 256 18.35 2.45 -19.68
N LEU A 257 18.83 1.32 -20.19
CA LEU A 257 18.51 -0.01 -19.69
C LEU A 257 19.34 -0.29 -18.42
N ASN A 258 18.72 -0.20 -17.26
CA ASN A 258 19.34 -0.63 -16.02
C ASN A 258 19.26 -2.15 -15.81
N ALA A 259 20.05 -2.69 -14.86
CA ALA A 259 20.08 -4.13 -14.58
C ALA A 259 18.70 -4.71 -14.23
N TYR A 260 17.88 -3.99 -13.45
CA TYR A 260 16.55 -4.43 -13.09
C TYR A 260 15.64 -4.68 -14.31
N PHE A 261 15.57 -3.72 -15.24
CA PHE A 261 14.82 -3.92 -16.48
C PHE A 261 15.49 -4.88 -17.45
N GLN A 262 16.81 -5.03 -17.40
CA GLN A 262 17.49 -6.06 -18.16
C GLN A 262 17.00 -7.44 -17.74
N ASP A 263 16.94 -7.73 -16.43
CA ASP A 263 16.45 -9.00 -15.89
C ASP A 263 14.98 -9.28 -16.21
N LEU A 264 14.17 -8.24 -16.31
CA LEU A 264 12.73 -8.37 -16.63
C LEU A 264 12.43 -8.53 -18.13
N LEU A 265 13.23 -7.94 -19.02
CA LEU A 265 12.91 -7.76 -20.43
C LEU A 265 13.73 -8.65 -21.39
N THR A 266 14.91 -9.13 -20.99
CA THR A 266 15.75 -9.97 -21.85
C THR A 266 15.49 -11.46 -21.61
N ASP A 267 15.57 -12.25 -22.70
CA ASP A 267 15.42 -13.71 -22.66
C ASP A 267 16.64 -14.41 -22.02
#